data_1d7572c039e4cf3d2d10d1af13ccf927
#
_entry.id   1d7572c039e4cf3d2d10d1af13ccf927
#
_cell.length_a   1.000
_cell.length_b   1.000
_cell.length_c   1.000
_cell.angle_alpha   90.00
_cell.angle_beta   90.00
_cell.angle_gamma   90.00
#
_symmetry.space_group_name_H-M   'P 1'
#
loop_
_entity.id
_entity.type
_entity.pdbx_description
1 polymer ?
#
loop_
_entity_poly.entity_id
_entity_poly.type
_entity_poly.pdbx_seq_one_letter_code
_entity_poly.pdbx_strand_id
1 'polypeptide(L)'
;MKPTSALLLAFLLPALPASAQEIKVHLSPTCGCCKAWVRHLEQAGFTPRVVESSDMAAIKRVTGVPDKVQSCHTAVVEGYFVEGHVPASDIRKLLKDKPVALGLAVPDMPVGSPGMEVPGVAPEKFETLLIGADGQTRVYGKH
;
A
#
# COMPACT_ATOMS: atom_id res chain seq x y z
N MET A 1 -20.05 -9.37 -62.03
CA MET A 1 -20.11 -8.88 -60.62
C MET A 1 -18.86 -9.42 -59.88
N LYS A 2 -17.90 -8.55 -59.55
CA LYS A 2 -16.67 -8.95 -58.83
C LYS A 2 -16.82 -8.60 -57.35
N PRO A 3 -16.56 -9.51 -56.39
CA PRO A 3 -16.59 -9.16 -54.97
C PRO A 3 -15.31 -8.39 -54.60
N THR A 4 -15.46 -7.20 -54.07
CA THR A 4 -14.40 -6.40 -53.46
C THR A 4 -14.15 -6.91 -52.04
N SER A 5 -13.03 -7.63 -51.87
CA SER A 5 -12.55 -8.01 -50.53
C SER A 5 -12.03 -6.78 -49.78
N ALA A 6 -12.73 -6.38 -48.75
CA ALA A 6 -12.28 -5.36 -47.82
C ALA A 6 -11.27 -5.97 -46.85
N LEU A 7 -10.03 -5.56 -46.94
CA LEU A 7 -8.95 -5.94 -45.99
C LEU A 7 -9.13 -5.11 -44.72
N LEU A 8 -9.59 -5.74 -43.62
CA LEU A 8 -9.60 -5.14 -42.30
C LEU A 8 -8.19 -5.11 -41.74
N LEU A 9 -7.57 -3.94 -41.72
CA LEU A 9 -6.31 -3.69 -41.06
C LEU A 9 -6.57 -3.59 -39.55
N ALA A 10 -6.26 -4.65 -38.81
CA ALA A 10 -6.29 -4.63 -37.33
C ALA A 10 -5.11 -3.78 -36.82
N PHE A 11 -5.38 -2.59 -36.30
CA PHE A 11 -4.44 -1.76 -35.58
C PHE A 11 -4.15 -2.41 -34.23
N LEU A 12 -2.99 -3.07 -34.09
CA LEU A 12 -2.43 -3.43 -32.79
C LEU A 12 -1.92 -2.14 -32.10
N LEU A 13 -2.70 -1.63 -31.15
CA LEU A 13 -2.22 -0.58 -30.26
C LEU A 13 -1.14 -1.16 -29.32
N PRO A 14 0.06 -0.56 -29.24
CA PRO A 14 1.08 -0.99 -28.31
C PRO A 14 0.55 -0.77 -26.88
N ALA A 15 0.56 -1.85 -26.07
CA ALA A 15 0.30 -1.75 -24.65
C ALA A 15 1.43 -0.92 -24.01
N LEU A 16 1.11 0.26 -23.48
CA LEU A 16 2.05 1.04 -22.69
C LEU A 16 2.45 0.21 -21.47
N PRO A 17 3.75 0.14 -21.11
CA PRO A 17 4.16 -0.55 -19.90
C PRO A 17 3.48 0.11 -18.70
N ALA A 18 2.81 -0.69 -17.87
CA ALA A 18 2.26 -0.21 -16.61
C ALA A 18 3.44 0.29 -15.77
N SER A 19 3.51 1.61 -15.58
CA SER A 19 4.54 2.22 -14.71
C SER A 19 4.38 1.65 -13.30
N ALA A 20 5.47 1.08 -12.75
CA ALA A 20 5.45 0.59 -11.39
C ALA A 20 5.16 1.77 -10.44
N GLN A 21 4.15 1.60 -9.57
CA GLN A 21 3.68 2.68 -8.68
C GLN A 21 4.75 2.97 -7.63
N GLU A 22 5.30 4.19 -7.62
CA GLU A 22 6.23 4.63 -6.57
C GLU A 22 5.49 4.84 -5.26
N ILE A 23 6.07 4.33 -4.16
CA ILE A 23 5.58 4.51 -2.81
C ILE A 23 6.75 4.91 -1.90
N LYS A 24 6.66 6.07 -1.26
CA LYS A 24 7.70 6.57 -0.35
C LYS A 24 7.49 5.98 1.04
N VAL A 25 8.46 5.24 1.56
CA VAL A 25 8.37 4.51 2.83
C VAL A 25 9.33 5.12 3.85
N HIS A 26 8.80 5.63 4.94
CA HIS A 26 9.57 6.10 6.11
C HIS A 26 9.59 5.01 7.17
N LEU A 27 10.80 4.62 7.60
CA LEU A 27 10.99 3.58 8.60
C LEU A 27 12.24 3.84 9.45
N SER A 28 12.29 3.24 10.65
CA SER A 28 13.50 3.24 11.46
C SER A 28 14.56 2.33 10.84
N PRO A 29 15.85 2.72 10.82
CA PRO A 29 16.93 1.91 10.25
C PRO A 29 17.09 0.54 10.93
N THR A 30 16.62 0.40 12.17
CA THR A 30 16.69 -0.86 12.95
C THR A 30 15.43 -1.72 12.84
N CYS A 31 14.37 -1.27 12.10
CA CYS A 31 13.11 -1.98 12.00
C CYS A 31 13.17 -3.13 10.97
N GLY A 32 13.39 -4.35 11.44
CA GLY A 32 13.47 -5.54 10.57
C GLY A 32 12.15 -5.88 9.87
N CYS A 33 11.02 -5.83 10.58
CA CYS A 33 9.69 -6.10 10.02
C CYS A 33 9.28 -5.04 8.99
N CYS A 34 9.67 -3.77 9.18
CA CYS A 34 9.44 -2.73 8.19
C CYS A 34 10.17 -3.03 6.87
N LYS A 35 11.42 -3.51 6.95
CA LYS A 35 12.18 -3.94 5.76
C LYS A 35 11.56 -5.17 5.10
N ALA A 36 10.95 -6.07 5.88
CA ALA A 36 10.20 -7.21 5.33
C ALA A 36 8.93 -6.73 4.59
N TRP A 37 8.21 -5.75 5.12
CA TRP A 37 7.07 -5.14 4.43
C TRP A 37 7.47 -4.44 3.12
N VAL A 38 8.61 -3.75 3.09
CA VAL A 38 9.15 -3.18 1.84
C VAL A 38 9.33 -4.27 0.77
N ARG A 39 9.93 -5.42 1.13
CA ARG A 39 10.05 -6.55 0.19
C ARG A 39 8.70 -7.09 -0.28
N HIS A 40 7.68 -7.13 0.59
CA HIS A 40 6.32 -7.48 0.20
C HIS A 40 5.76 -6.53 -0.87
N LEU A 41 6.01 -5.24 -0.75
CA LEU A 41 5.61 -4.25 -1.77
C LEU A 41 6.35 -4.47 -3.10
N GLU A 42 7.67 -4.72 -3.06
CA GLU A 42 8.47 -5.01 -4.25
C GLU A 42 7.95 -6.24 -4.99
N GLN A 43 7.71 -7.33 -4.26
CA GLN A 43 7.13 -8.57 -4.80
C GLN A 43 5.74 -8.35 -5.41
N ALA A 44 5.00 -7.41 -4.87
CA ALA A 44 3.72 -6.99 -5.40
C ALA A 44 3.84 -6.01 -6.58
N GLY A 45 5.03 -5.61 -7.03
CA GLY A 45 5.24 -4.75 -8.20
C GLY A 45 5.14 -3.25 -7.92
N PHE A 46 5.18 -2.82 -6.65
CA PHE A 46 5.43 -1.43 -6.30
C PHE A 46 6.92 -1.09 -6.41
N THR A 47 7.24 0.20 -6.49
CA THR A 47 8.61 0.71 -6.40
C THR A 47 8.77 1.48 -5.08
N PRO A 48 9.17 0.82 -3.98
CA PRO A 48 9.35 1.50 -2.70
C PRO A 48 10.59 2.38 -2.74
N ARG A 49 10.42 3.64 -2.32
CA ARG A 49 11.52 4.56 -2.03
C ARG A 49 11.67 4.69 -0.52
N VAL A 50 12.67 4.02 0.03
CA VAL A 50 12.91 4.00 1.47
C VAL A 50 13.62 5.27 1.92
N VAL A 51 13.12 5.88 2.99
CA VAL A 51 13.72 7.00 3.71
C VAL A 51 13.83 6.60 5.18
N GLU A 52 15.03 6.35 5.63
CA GLU A 52 15.29 6.02 7.04
C GLU A 52 15.17 7.29 7.91
N SER A 53 14.54 7.17 9.06
CA SER A 53 14.38 8.23 10.05
C SER A 53 14.46 7.70 11.47
N SER A 54 15.14 8.42 12.34
CA SER A 54 15.14 8.17 13.78
C SER A 54 13.97 8.82 14.51
N ASP A 55 13.26 9.76 13.85
CA ASP A 55 12.09 10.45 14.40
C ASP A 55 10.82 10.09 13.61
N MET A 56 10.33 8.90 13.85
CA MET A 56 9.08 8.42 13.23
C MET A 56 7.86 9.19 13.76
N ALA A 57 7.93 9.74 14.98
CA ALA A 57 6.83 10.54 15.51
C ALA A 57 6.63 11.85 14.73
N ALA A 58 7.72 12.52 14.35
CA ALA A 58 7.64 13.69 13.49
C ALA A 58 7.06 13.33 12.11
N ILE A 59 7.49 12.21 11.51
CA ILE A 59 6.96 11.74 10.22
C ILE A 59 5.45 11.53 10.31
N LYS A 60 4.95 10.82 11.32
CA LYS A 60 3.52 10.55 11.50
C LYS A 60 2.70 11.83 11.67
N ARG A 61 3.21 12.80 12.43
CA ARG A 61 2.56 14.12 12.57
C ARG A 61 2.43 14.86 11.26
N VAL A 62 3.52 14.94 10.47
CA VAL A 62 3.50 15.70 9.20
C VAL A 62 2.73 14.99 8.10
N THR A 63 2.61 13.67 8.16
CA THR A 63 1.78 12.88 7.24
C THR A 63 0.32 12.78 7.66
N GLY A 64 -0.03 13.30 8.85
CA GLY A 64 -1.41 13.33 9.33
C GLY A 64 -1.95 12.00 9.85
N VAL A 65 -1.07 11.08 10.26
CA VAL A 65 -1.47 9.79 10.82
C VAL A 65 -2.05 9.99 12.23
N PRO A 66 -3.33 9.67 12.48
CA PRO A 66 -3.93 9.81 13.81
C PRO A 66 -3.27 8.88 14.83
N ASP A 67 -3.07 9.36 16.07
CA ASP A 67 -2.38 8.59 17.13
C ASP A 67 -2.98 7.20 17.35
N LYS A 68 -4.30 7.08 17.29
CA LYS A 68 -5.04 5.83 17.52
C LYS A 68 -4.77 4.71 16.52
N VAL A 69 -4.14 5.02 15.37
CA VAL A 69 -3.86 4.04 14.31
C VAL A 69 -2.38 3.93 13.97
N GLN A 70 -1.52 4.57 14.76
CA GLN A 70 -0.08 4.53 14.54
C GLN A 70 0.48 3.11 14.72
N SER A 71 1.45 2.78 13.88
CA SER A 71 2.19 1.52 13.87
C SER A 71 3.69 1.80 13.68
N CYS A 72 4.49 0.84 13.19
CA CYS A 72 5.95 0.96 13.18
C CYS A 72 6.52 1.81 12.04
N HIS A 73 5.87 1.89 10.89
CA HIS A 73 6.32 2.67 9.72
C HIS A 73 5.17 3.39 9.03
N THR A 74 5.52 4.39 8.23
CA THR A 74 4.55 5.20 7.49
C THR A 74 5.00 5.32 6.04
N ALA A 75 4.13 5.01 5.10
CA ALA A 75 4.38 5.27 3.69
C ALA A 75 3.41 6.33 3.14
N VAL A 76 3.78 6.91 2.00
CA VAL A 76 2.94 7.87 1.28
C VAL A 76 2.90 7.48 -0.19
N VAL A 77 1.69 7.42 -0.76
CA VAL A 77 1.44 7.12 -2.16
C VAL A 77 0.23 7.92 -2.67
N GLU A 78 0.39 8.63 -3.76
CA GLU A 78 -0.67 9.49 -4.35
C GLU A 78 -1.43 10.38 -3.33
N GLY A 79 -0.73 10.88 -2.31
CA GLY A 79 -1.32 11.73 -1.27
C GLY A 79 -1.98 10.98 -0.11
N TYR A 80 -2.13 9.66 -0.19
CA TYR A 80 -2.59 8.84 0.92
C TYR A 80 -1.42 8.42 1.80
N PHE A 81 -1.61 8.42 3.13
CA PHE A 81 -0.70 7.68 3.99
C PHE A 81 -1.07 6.18 4.02
N VAL A 82 -0.06 5.35 4.23
CA VAL A 82 -0.21 3.92 4.50
C VAL A 82 0.58 3.62 5.76
N GLU A 83 -0.12 3.27 6.83
CA GLU A 83 0.45 3.11 8.15
C GLU A 83 0.51 1.63 8.55
N GLY A 84 1.70 1.16 8.91
CA GLY A 84 1.92 -0.22 9.34
C GLY A 84 1.83 -1.25 8.21
N HIS A 85 1.53 -2.49 8.57
CA HIS A 85 1.66 -3.66 7.72
C HIS A 85 0.46 -3.90 6.78
N VAL A 86 0.03 -2.84 6.08
CA VAL A 86 -1.09 -2.89 5.13
C VAL A 86 -0.74 -3.79 3.95
N PRO A 87 -1.60 -4.76 3.58
CA PRO A 87 -1.40 -5.60 2.41
C PRO A 87 -1.35 -4.79 1.11
N ALA A 88 -0.46 -5.16 0.20
CA ALA A 88 -0.32 -4.51 -1.11
C ALA A 88 -1.61 -4.56 -1.95
N SER A 89 -2.46 -5.57 -1.76
CA SER A 89 -3.79 -5.68 -2.38
C SER A 89 -4.70 -4.52 -1.99
N ASP A 90 -4.68 -4.13 -0.71
CA ASP A 90 -5.50 -3.04 -0.20
C ASP A 90 -4.98 -1.69 -0.68
N ILE A 91 -3.66 -1.53 -0.77
CA ILE A 91 -3.05 -0.33 -1.36
C ILE A 91 -3.46 -0.20 -2.82
N ARG A 92 -3.42 -1.29 -3.61
CA ARG A 92 -3.89 -1.26 -5.01
C ARG A 92 -5.36 -0.91 -5.12
N LYS A 93 -6.19 -1.48 -4.24
CA LYS A 93 -7.61 -1.16 -4.19
C LYS A 93 -7.84 0.32 -3.88
N LEU A 94 -7.10 0.89 -2.91
CA LEU A 94 -7.13 2.31 -2.58
C LEU A 94 -6.82 3.20 -3.79
N LEU A 95 -5.72 2.88 -4.49
CA LEU A 95 -5.26 3.64 -5.65
C LEU A 95 -6.20 3.52 -6.86
N LYS A 96 -6.92 2.41 -6.97
CA LYS A 96 -7.95 2.21 -7.99
C LYS A 96 -9.23 2.98 -7.66
N ASP A 97 -9.71 2.84 -6.43
CA ASP A 97 -11.02 3.37 -6.01
C ASP A 97 -10.97 4.88 -5.69
N LYS A 98 -9.79 5.40 -5.33
CA LYS A 98 -9.51 6.82 -5.01
C LYS A 98 -10.56 7.47 -4.10
N PRO A 99 -10.88 6.86 -2.95
CA PRO A 99 -11.88 7.42 -2.03
C PRO A 99 -11.40 8.75 -1.45
N VAL A 100 -12.33 9.59 -1.01
CA VAL A 100 -12.02 10.79 -0.21
C VAL A 100 -11.63 10.33 1.20
N ALA A 101 -10.33 10.17 1.42
CA ALA A 101 -9.75 9.63 2.65
C ALA A 101 -8.35 10.19 2.89
N LEU A 102 -7.84 10.07 4.11
CA LEU A 102 -6.46 10.39 4.47
C LEU A 102 -5.51 9.24 4.16
N GLY A 103 -5.95 7.99 4.32
CA GLY A 103 -5.12 6.83 4.06
C GLY A 103 -5.65 5.51 4.63
N LEU A 104 -4.76 4.52 4.67
CA LEU A 104 -4.99 3.19 5.25
C LEU A 104 -4.10 2.97 6.46
N ALA A 105 -4.57 2.14 7.39
CA ALA A 105 -3.78 1.70 8.53
C ALA A 105 -4.06 0.24 8.89
N VAL A 106 -3.01 -0.49 9.29
CA VAL A 106 -3.09 -1.69 10.12
C VAL A 106 -2.44 -1.33 11.44
N PRO A 107 -3.25 -0.98 12.48
CA PRO A 107 -2.74 -0.69 13.81
C PRO A 107 -2.05 -1.90 14.41
N ASP A 108 -1.20 -1.67 15.40
CA ASP A 108 -0.41 -2.71 16.03
C ASP A 108 0.55 -3.39 15.05
N MET A 109 0.83 -4.65 15.24
CA MET A 109 1.68 -5.47 14.37
C MET A 109 1.17 -6.91 14.41
N PRO A 110 -0.03 -7.20 13.86
CA PRO A 110 -0.63 -8.52 13.98
C PRO A 110 0.23 -9.57 13.30
N VAL A 111 0.44 -10.70 13.98
CA VAL A 111 1.21 -11.83 13.46
C VAL A 111 0.55 -12.35 12.18
N GLY A 112 1.34 -12.52 11.13
CA GLY A 112 0.85 -12.95 9.81
C GLY A 112 0.45 -11.81 8.87
N SER A 113 0.41 -10.56 9.35
CA SER A 113 0.35 -9.42 8.42
C SER A 113 1.65 -9.33 7.61
N PRO A 114 1.65 -8.71 6.41
CA PRO A 114 2.82 -8.69 5.52
C PRO A 114 4.08 -8.14 6.22
N GLY A 115 5.13 -8.94 6.31
CA GLY A 115 6.37 -8.63 7.03
C GLY A 115 6.36 -8.98 8.52
N MET A 116 5.25 -9.52 9.03
CA MET A 116 5.09 -10.00 10.40
C MET A 116 4.81 -11.51 10.46
N GLU A 117 5.10 -12.23 9.39
CA GLU A 117 4.97 -13.68 9.32
C GLU A 117 6.01 -14.33 10.23
N VAL A 118 5.56 -15.27 11.07
CA VAL A 118 6.42 -16.06 11.96
C VAL A 118 6.32 -17.53 11.58
N PRO A 119 7.42 -18.20 11.19
CA PRO A 119 7.40 -19.61 10.83
C PRO A 119 6.81 -20.47 11.94
N GLY A 120 5.83 -21.33 11.59
CA GLY A 120 5.18 -22.25 12.53
C GLY A 120 4.12 -21.61 13.44
N VAL A 121 3.86 -20.32 13.31
CA VAL A 121 2.79 -19.64 14.06
C VAL A 121 1.62 -19.34 13.13
N ALA A 122 0.40 -19.67 13.57
CA ALA A 122 -0.80 -19.36 12.82
C ALA A 122 -1.01 -17.84 12.74
N PRO A 123 -1.41 -17.30 11.58
CA PRO A 123 -1.67 -15.86 11.45
C PRO A 123 -2.88 -15.45 12.31
N GLU A 124 -2.80 -14.26 12.87
CA GLU A 124 -3.92 -13.59 13.52
C GLU A 124 -4.88 -13.01 12.47
N LYS A 125 -6.15 -12.93 12.82
CA LYS A 125 -7.10 -12.14 12.02
C LYS A 125 -6.88 -10.66 12.29
N PHE A 126 -6.78 -9.87 11.23
CA PHE A 126 -6.62 -8.43 11.35
C PHE A 126 -7.45 -7.68 10.30
N GLU A 127 -7.59 -6.39 10.50
CA GLU A 127 -8.33 -5.51 9.60
C GLU A 127 -7.43 -4.39 9.09
N THR A 128 -7.58 -4.08 7.81
CA THR A 128 -7.11 -2.82 7.25
C THR A 128 -8.21 -1.78 7.47
N LEU A 129 -7.85 -0.64 8.05
CA LEU A 129 -8.75 0.47 8.31
C LEU A 129 -8.57 1.57 7.26
N LEU A 130 -9.67 2.12 6.75
CA LEU A 130 -9.68 3.36 5.98
C LEU A 130 -9.90 4.52 6.95
N ILE A 131 -9.04 5.52 6.88
CA ILE A 131 -9.15 6.75 7.65
C ILE A 131 -9.75 7.81 6.73
N GLY A 132 -11.02 8.15 6.97
CA GLY A 132 -11.74 9.15 6.22
C GLY A 132 -11.16 10.56 6.41
N ALA A 133 -11.49 11.47 5.49
CA ALA A 133 -11.12 12.88 5.61
C ALA A 133 -11.75 13.55 6.86
N ASP A 134 -12.81 12.96 7.39
CA ASP A 134 -13.45 13.34 8.66
C ASP A 134 -12.73 12.78 9.91
N GLY A 135 -11.63 12.04 9.72
CA GLY A 135 -10.88 11.36 10.77
C GLY A 135 -11.54 10.09 11.34
N GLN A 136 -12.71 9.70 10.80
CA GLN A 136 -13.37 8.45 11.20
C GLN A 136 -12.68 7.23 10.60
N THR A 137 -12.65 6.13 11.35
CA THR A 137 -12.11 4.86 10.87
C THR A 137 -13.22 3.93 10.40
N ARG A 138 -13.01 3.24 9.30
CA ARG A 138 -13.92 2.22 8.74
C ARG A 138 -13.12 1.00 8.33
N VAL A 139 -13.68 -0.20 8.48
CA VAL A 139 -13.05 -1.43 7.99
C VAL A 139 -12.99 -1.38 6.46
N TYR A 140 -11.79 -1.55 5.91
CA TYR A 140 -11.51 -1.53 4.47
C TYR A 140 -11.21 -2.92 3.91
N GLY A 141 -10.46 -3.74 4.66
CA GLY A 141 -10.15 -5.13 4.36
C GLY A 141 -10.18 -5.98 5.63
N LYS A 142 -10.44 -7.28 5.46
CA LYS A 142 -10.36 -8.31 6.52
C LYS A 142 -9.43 -9.42 6.04
N HIS A 143 -8.55 -9.84 6.90
CA HIS A 143 -7.50 -10.81 6.58
C HIS A 143 -7.42 -11.93 7.61
#